data_e228ce387bd0bf993f78b93c71ebcc20
#
_entry.id   e228ce387bd0bf993f78b93c71ebcc20
#
_cell.length_a   1.000
_cell.length_b   1.000
_cell.length_c   1.000
_cell.angle_alpha   90.00
_cell.angle_beta   90.00
_cell.angle_gamma   90.00
#
_symmetry.space_group_name_H-M   'P 1'
#
loop_
_entity.id
_entity.type
_entity.pdbx_description
1 polymer ?
#
loop_
_entity_poly.entity_id
_entity_poly.type
_entity_poly.pdbx_seq_one_letter_code
_entity_poly.pdbx_strand_id
1 'polypeptide(L)'
;MKKKQKPAVHIGLFVGLALVFLPAAILYLLYYGYKLAFYYKDPLASPYEYGDSEQILAHKEVLDAAIAEFEAAPYENVSIISDDGLKLTGRYYHVKDNAPLEIMCHGYKGNAIRDFCGNWKIASEAGRNILLIDERCHGGREGHTITFGILERTDVLNWIKYANERFGSVPIILSGVSMGAATVLMTTAKDIPENVKGIIADCPYDAPSNIIKQVLGADMGMPVKLVYPLIKMGGMLYGKFNLDAANPVDAVKQTQIPILLIHGDDDRFVPYEMSCNIYAAAPEKIEFHTIHGAGHAMNYVTAPEEYTRIVHKFTERVVG
;
A
#
# COMPACT_ATOMS: atom_id res chain seq x y z
N MET A 1 34.80 66.94 3.26
CA MET A 1 35.05 65.59 3.78
C MET A 1 33.73 64.79 3.77
N LYS A 2 33.53 63.90 2.82
CA LYS A 2 32.38 62.99 2.81
C LYS A 2 32.69 61.78 3.70
N LYS A 3 32.00 61.63 4.83
CA LYS A 3 32.05 60.42 5.68
C LYS A 3 31.57 59.19 4.86
N LYS A 4 32.47 58.28 4.54
CA LYS A 4 32.13 56.95 4.03
C LYS A 4 31.29 56.24 5.09
N GLN A 5 30.00 56.04 4.84
CA GLN A 5 29.14 55.18 5.66
C GLN A 5 29.67 53.74 5.59
N LYS A 6 29.75 53.11 6.74
CA LYS A 6 30.45 51.84 6.98
C LYS A 6 29.67 50.67 6.41
N PRO A 7 30.35 49.61 5.87
CA PRO A 7 29.74 48.40 5.34
C PRO A 7 29.02 47.54 6.40
N ALA A 8 29.17 47.82 7.68
CA ALA A 8 28.62 47.04 8.81
C ALA A 8 27.08 47.00 8.87
N VAL A 9 26.38 48.05 8.40
CA VAL A 9 24.91 48.10 8.46
C VAL A 9 24.31 47.15 7.43
N HIS A 10 24.91 47.03 6.25
CA HIS A 10 24.42 46.10 5.20
C HIS A 10 24.66 44.64 5.57
N ILE A 11 25.79 44.32 6.23
CA ILE A 11 26.09 42.94 6.69
C ILE A 11 25.07 42.51 7.76
N GLY A 12 24.75 43.36 8.73
CA GLY A 12 23.73 43.04 9.74
C GLY A 12 22.33 42.79 9.16
N LEU A 13 21.95 43.59 8.14
CA LEU A 13 20.67 43.40 7.45
C LEU A 13 20.66 42.07 6.64
N PHE A 14 21.73 41.75 5.92
CA PHE A 14 21.88 40.50 5.17
C PHE A 14 21.85 39.28 6.09
N VAL A 15 22.55 39.31 7.24
CA VAL A 15 22.54 38.24 8.24
C VAL A 15 21.13 38.08 8.85
N GLY A 16 20.48 39.20 9.21
CA GLY A 16 19.10 39.16 9.70
C GLY A 16 18.10 38.59 8.72
N LEU A 17 18.20 38.97 7.46
CA LEU A 17 17.37 38.40 6.38
C LEU A 17 17.68 36.91 6.19
N ALA A 18 18.94 36.50 6.15
CA ALA A 18 19.32 35.10 6.00
C ALA A 18 18.79 34.22 7.15
N LEU A 19 18.81 34.72 8.39
CA LEU A 19 18.27 34.01 9.56
C LEU A 19 16.76 33.78 9.52
N VAL A 20 16.02 34.56 8.76
CA VAL A 20 14.57 34.41 8.58
C VAL A 20 14.25 33.59 7.31
N PHE A 21 14.86 33.97 6.19
CA PHE A 21 14.51 33.35 4.90
C PHE A 21 15.05 31.93 4.72
N LEU A 22 16.21 31.59 5.28
CA LEU A 22 16.79 30.25 5.16
C LEU A 22 15.94 29.18 5.89
N PRO A 23 15.51 29.38 7.16
CA PRO A 23 14.59 28.44 7.80
C PRO A 23 13.24 28.32 7.08
N ALA A 24 12.69 29.43 6.59
CA ALA A 24 11.44 29.41 5.83
C ALA A 24 11.56 28.63 4.52
N ALA A 25 12.69 28.79 3.81
CA ALA A 25 12.97 28.03 2.60
C ALA A 25 13.13 26.53 2.89
N ILE A 26 13.82 26.17 3.98
CA ILE A 26 13.96 24.76 4.41
C ILE A 26 12.59 24.18 4.74
N LEU A 27 11.77 24.85 5.55
CA LEU A 27 10.42 24.40 5.89
C LEU A 27 9.55 24.23 4.63
N TYR A 28 9.66 25.14 3.68
CA TYR A 28 8.97 25.03 2.39
C TYR A 28 9.42 23.81 1.58
N LEU A 29 10.74 23.54 1.52
CA LEU A 29 11.27 22.35 0.83
C LEU A 29 10.82 21.05 1.51
N LEU A 30 10.79 21.00 2.84
CA LEU A 30 10.25 19.86 3.59
C LEU A 30 8.76 19.66 3.34
N TYR A 31 7.99 20.75 3.31
CA TYR A 31 6.57 20.72 2.96
C TYR A 31 6.36 20.23 1.53
N TYR A 32 7.17 20.71 0.59
CA TYR A 32 7.10 20.25 -0.80
C TYR A 32 7.45 18.75 -0.93
N GLY A 33 8.47 18.28 -0.22
CA GLY A 33 8.81 16.85 -0.16
C GLY A 33 7.68 16.00 0.41
N TYR A 34 7.03 16.46 1.50
CA TYR A 34 5.82 15.82 2.03
C TYR A 34 4.69 15.78 1.00
N LYS A 35 4.42 16.90 0.32
CA LYS A 35 3.36 16.99 -0.71
C LYS A 35 3.63 16.05 -1.87
N LEU A 36 4.88 15.92 -2.27
CA LEU A 36 5.29 15.10 -3.41
C LEU A 36 5.00 13.59 -3.19
N ALA A 37 5.34 13.07 -2.01
CA ALA A 37 5.30 11.64 -1.75
C ALA A 37 4.03 11.19 -1.01
N PHE A 38 3.53 11.97 -0.07
CA PHE A 38 2.56 11.50 0.92
C PHE A 38 1.19 12.16 0.81
N TYR A 39 1.11 13.37 0.25
CA TYR A 39 -0.16 14.08 0.20
C TYR A 39 -1.01 13.63 -0.98
N TYR A 40 -2.23 13.22 -0.69
CA TYR A 40 -3.22 12.85 -1.67
C TYR A 40 -4.37 13.86 -1.67
N LYS A 41 -4.52 14.60 -2.79
CA LYS A 41 -5.44 15.75 -2.87
C LYS A 41 -6.86 15.33 -3.22
N ASP A 42 -7.01 14.36 -4.10
CA ASP A 42 -8.31 14.04 -4.69
C ASP A 42 -8.53 12.53 -4.74
N PRO A 43 -9.06 11.97 -3.63
CA PRO A 43 -9.38 10.55 -3.56
C PRO A 43 -10.57 10.13 -4.44
N LEU A 44 -11.27 11.08 -5.07
CA LEU A 44 -12.39 10.84 -6.00
C LEU A 44 -11.98 10.99 -7.47
N ALA A 45 -10.74 11.38 -7.75
CA ALA A 45 -10.24 11.45 -9.13
C ALA A 45 -10.31 10.05 -9.76
N SER A 46 -11.01 9.96 -10.85
CA SER A 46 -11.41 8.82 -11.68
C SER A 46 -11.16 7.43 -11.08
N PRO A 47 -12.22 6.68 -10.78
CA PRO A 47 -12.08 5.37 -10.10
C PRO A 47 -11.27 4.35 -10.92
N TYR A 48 -11.06 4.54 -12.22
CA TYR A 48 -10.48 3.53 -13.13
C TYR A 48 -9.48 4.08 -14.15
N GLU A 49 -8.73 5.15 -13.82
CA GLU A 49 -7.60 5.52 -14.66
C GLU A 49 -6.54 4.42 -14.63
N TYR A 50 -6.52 3.64 -15.71
CA TYR A 50 -5.41 2.75 -15.99
C TYR A 50 -4.21 3.61 -16.40
N GLY A 51 -3.03 3.30 -15.86
CA GLY A 51 -1.81 3.83 -16.47
C GLY A 51 -1.72 3.41 -17.96
N ASP A 52 -1.05 4.20 -18.77
CA ASP A 52 -0.89 3.95 -20.22
C ASP A 52 0.13 2.83 -20.52
N SER A 53 0.33 1.86 -19.63
CA SER A 53 1.25 0.76 -19.92
C SER A 53 0.68 -0.12 -21.03
N GLU A 54 1.53 -0.55 -21.97
CA GLU A 54 1.14 -1.44 -23.07
C GLU A 54 0.46 -2.72 -22.55
N GLN A 55 0.89 -3.25 -21.41
CA GLN A 55 0.30 -4.43 -20.80
C GLN A 55 -1.12 -4.19 -20.31
N ILE A 56 -1.39 -3.04 -19.69
CA ILE A 56 -2.74 -2.68 -19.24
C ILE A 56 -3.66 -2.53 -20.46
N LEU A 57 -3.21 -1.85 -21.50
CA LEU A 57 -3.99 -1.69 -22.72
C LEU A 57 -4.27 -3.04 -23.41
N ALA A 58 -3.29 -3.95 -23.43
CA ALA A 58 -3.45 -5.27 -24.01
C ALA A 58 -4.50 -6.14 -23.27
N HIS A 59 -4.71 -5.93 -21.97
CA HIS A 59 -5.67 -6.68 -21.14
C HIS A 59 -6.92 -5.89 -20.76
N LYS A 60 -7.12 -4.72 -21.35
CA LYS A 60 -8.17 -3.78 -20.97
C LYS A 60 -9.59 -4.40 -21.00
N GLU A 61 -9.92 -5.15 -22.02
CA GLU A 61 -11.24 -5.78 -22.14
C GLU A 61 -11.49 -6.80 -21.02
N VAL A 62 -10.48 -7.58 -20.67
CA VAL A 62 -10.56 -8.56 -19.57
C VAL A 62 -10.71 -7.86 -18.22
N LEU A 63 -9.94 -6.78 -18.02
CA LEU A 63 -10.01 -5.96 -16.80
C LEU A 63 -11.39 -5.30 -16.67
N ASP A 64 -11.87 -4.64 -17.73
CA ASP A 64 -13.16 -3.95 -17.72
C ASP A 64 -14.31 -4.93 -17.44
N ALA A 65 -14.26 -6.15 -18.01
CA ALA A 65 -15.26 -7.18 -17.75
C ALA A 65 -15.22 -7.66 -16.28
N ALA A 66 -14.04 -7.93 -15.74
CA ALA A 66 -13.88 -8.36 -14.36
C ALA A 66 -14.28 -7.26 -13.34
N ILE A 67 -13.98 -6.00 -13.64
CA ILE A 67 -14.40 -4.84 -12.85
C ILE A 67 -15.93 -4.72 -12.87
N ALA A 68 -16.57 -4.81 -14.04
CA ALA A 68 -18.00 -4.70 -14.16
C ALA A 68 -18.73 -5.83 -13.41
N GLU A 69 -18.20 -7.07 -13.44
CA GLU A 69 -18.71 -8.20 -12.67
C GLU A 69 -18.62 -7.92 -11.17
N PHE A 70 -17.48 -7.41 -10.70
CA PHE A 70 -17.26 -7.09 -9.28
C PHE A 70 -18.16 -5.94 -8.80
N GLU A 71 -18.31 -4.87 -9.59
CA GLU A 71 -19.19 -3.75 -9.26
C GLU A 71 -20.67 -4.13 -9.17
N ALA A 72 -21.09 -5.08 -9.99
CA ALA A 72 -22.47 -5.58 -9.99
C ALA A 72 -22.78 -6.49 -8.79
N ALA A 73 -21.76 -6.99 -8.07
CA ALA A 73 -21.95 -7.88 -6.94
C ALA A 73 -22.59 -7.12 -5.75
N PRO A 74 -23.58 -7.71 -5.07
CA PRO A 74 -24.21 -7.07 -3.91
C PRO A 74 -23.23 -6.97 -2.73
N TYR A 75 -23.20 -5.80 -2.09
CA TYR A 75 -22.37 -5.57 -0.94
C TYR A 75 -23.06 -4.69 0.11
N GLU A 76 -22.53 -4.73 1.32
CA GLU A 76 -22.89 -3.83 2.41
C GLU A 76 -21.75 -2.83 2.64
N ASN A 77 -22.08 -1.53 2.74
CA ASN A 77 -21.10 -0.52 3.15
C ASN A 77 -20.84 -0.63 4.65
N VAL A 78 -19.58 -0.71 5.02
CA VAL A 78 -19.13 -0.80 6.40
C VAL A 78 -18.13 0.31 6.72
N SER A 79 -17.98 0.65 8.00
CA SER A 79 -17.00 1.66 8.40
C SER A 79 -16.51 1.43 9.82
N ILE A 80 -15.28 1.85 10.08
CA ILE A 80 -14.66 1.89 11.40
C ILE A 80 -14.04 3.26 11.65
N ILE A 81 -13.62 3.52 12.88
CA ILE A 81 -12.79 4.68 13.22
C ILE A 81 -11.37 4.20 13.51
N SER A 82 -10.39 4.79 12.84
CA SER A 82 -8.97 4.52 13.10
C SER A 82 -8.52 5.05 14.47
N ASP A 83 -7.36 4.61 14.94
CA ASP A 83 -6.80 5.05 16.23
C ASP A 83 -6.53 6.56 16.29
N ASP A 84 -6.30 7.20 15.14
CA ASP A 84 -6.09 8.64 15.01
C ASP A 84 -7.37 9.42 14.61
N GLY A 85 -8.54 8.74 14.65
CA GLY A 85 -9.86 9.35 14.53
C GLY A 85 -10.40 9.48 13.10
N LEU A 86 -9.73 8.91 12.09
CA LEU A 86 -10.24 8.93 10.71
C LEU A 86 -11.38 7.92 10.54
N LYS A 87 -12.42 8.29 9.82
CA LYS A 87 -13.43 7.35 9.37
C LYS A 87 -12.91 6.58 8.17
N LEU A 88 -12.68 5.29 8.36
CA LEU A 88 -12.30 4.33 7.31
C LEU A 88 -13.55 3.59 6.82
N THR A 89 -13.57 3.25 5.52
CA THR A 89 -14.70 2.56 4.90
C THR A 89 -14.27 1.30 4.19
N GLY A 90 -15.25 0.45 3.91
CA GLY A 90 -15.06 -0.76 3.13
C GLY A 90 -16.39 -1.29 2.64
N ARG A 91 -16.31 -2.36 1.86
CA ARG A 91 -17.44 -3.11 1.34
C ARG A 91 -17.37 -4.54 1.83
N TYR A 92 -18.45 -5.02 2.46
CA TYR A 92 -18.56 -6.42 2.84
C TYR A 92 -19.42 -7.18 1.83
N TYR A 93 -18.84 -8.23 1.26
CA TYR A 93 -19.53 -9.15 0.34
C TYR A 93 -19.78 -10.46 1.08
N HIS A 94 -21.06 -10.73 1.33
CA HIS A 94 -21.51 -11.98 1.97
C HIS A 94 -21.63 -13.08 0.93
N VAL A 95 -20.93 -14.18 1.13
CA VAL A 95 -20.99 -15.36 0.26
C VAL A 95 -21.66 -16.52 0.99
N LYS A 96 -21.26 -16.77 2.25
CA LYS A 96 -21.77 -17.89 3.02
C LYS A 96 -21.66 -17.63 4.53
N ASP A 97 -22.65 -18.10 5.30
CA ASP A 97 -22.62 -18.01 6.76
C ASP A 97 -21.44 -18.79 7.38
N ASN A 98 -20.78 -18.20 8.36
CA ASN A 98 -19.63 -18.75 9.07
C ASN A 98 -18.44 -19.15 8.19
N ALA A 99 -18.37 -18.63 6.96
CA ALA A 99 -17.25 -18.87 6.06
C ALA A 99 -15.99 -18.09 6.49
N PRO A 100 -14.79 -18.54 6.08
CA PRO A 100 -13.58 -17.73 6.22
C PRO A 100 -13.77 -16.35 5.59
N LEU A 101 -13.09 -15.35 6.16
CA LEU A 101 -13.12 -13.98 5.67
C LEU A 101 -11.79 -13.62 5.00
N GLU A 102 -11.84 -13.02 3.82
CA GLU A 102 -10.67 -12.42 3.18
C GLU A 102 -10.75 -10.89 3.27
N ILE A 103 -9.78 -10.27 3.96
CA ILE A 103 -9.64 -8.80 4.05
C ILE A 103 -8.67 -8.36 2.95
N MET A 104 -9.13 -7.49 2.05
CA MET A 104 -8.41 -7.09 0.85
C MET A 104 -7.98 -5.62 0.93
N CYS A 105 -6.65 -5.35 0.80
CA CYS A 105 -5.98 -4.06 0.94
C CYS A 105 -5.39 -3.63 -0.41
N HIS A 106 -5.88 -2.54 -1.00
CA HIS A 106 -5.48 -2.06 -2.33
C HIS A 106 -4.13 -1.30 -2.35
N GLY A 107 -3.63 -1.01 -3.56
CA GLY A 107 -2.36 -0.32 -3.79
C GLY A 107 -2.40 1.20 -3.56
N TYR A 108 -1.23 1.83 -3.63
CA TYR A 108 -1.03 3.28 -3.51
C TYR A 108 -1.81 4.05 -4.59
N LYS A 109 -2.65 5.00 -4.16
CA LYS A 109 -3.58 5.73 -5.02
C LYS A 109 -4.41 4.80 -5.92
N GLY A 110 -4.55 3.53 -5.50
CA GLY A 110 -5.29 2.50 -6.19
C GLY A 110 -6.79 2.62 -6.00
N ASN A 111 -7.49 1.73 -6.68
CA ASN A 111 -8.92 1.52 -6.50
C ASN A 111 -9.13 0.06 -6.10
N ALA A 112 -9.79 -0.15 -4.97
CA ALA A 112 -9.97 -1.48 -4.40
C ALA A 112 -10.67 -2.46 -5.37
N ILE A 113 -11.67 -2.01 -6.15
CA ILE A 113 -12.36 -2.84 -7.14
C ILE A 113 -11.40 -3.25 -8.26
N ARG A 114 -10.64 -2.31 -8.81
CA ARG A 114 -9.69 -2.60 -9.89
C ARG A 114 -8.60 -3.56 -9.43
N ASP A 115 -8.01 -3.29 -8.28
CA ASP A 115 -6.86 -4.06 -7.80
C ASP A 115 -7.24 -5.49 -7.41
N PHE A 116 -8.52 -5.73 -7.08
CA PHE A 116 -9.00 -7.03 -6.62
C PHE A 116 -10.06 -7.68 -7.51
N CYS A 117 -10.29 -7.21 -8.74
CA CYS A 117 -11.32 -7.77 -9.62
C CYS A 117 -11.15 -9.29 -9.89
N GLY A 118 -9.91 -9.78 -9.97
CA GLY A 118 -9.61 -11.20 -10.08
C GLY A 118 -9.69 -11.93 -8.74
N ASN A 119 -9.07 -11.40 -7.70
CA ASN A 119 -9.02 -12.03 -6.37
C ASN A 119 -10.41 -12.15 -5.74
N TRP A 120 -11.30 -11.16 -5.95
CA TRP A 120 -12.69 -11.22 -5.53
C TRP A 120 -13.40 -12.45 -6.10
N LYS A 121 -13.23 -12.70 -7.39
CA LYS A 121 -13.82 -13.87 -8.06
C LYS A 121 -13.30 -15.17 -7.46
N ILE A 122 -11.99 -15.31 -7.31
CA ILE A 122 -11.35 -16.48 -6.70
C ILE A 122 -11.86 -16.71 -5.28
N ALA A 123 -11.97 -15.64 -4.47
CA ALA A 123 -12.44 -15.75 -3.09
C ALA A 123 -13.91 -16.15 -3.02
N SER A 124 -14.78 -15.52 -3.83
CA SER A 124 -16.23 -15.80 -3.84
C SER A 124 -16.57 -17.19 -4.35
N GLU A 125 -15.92 -17.65 -5.42
CA GLU A 125 -16.09 -19.01 -5.96
C GLU A 125 -15.63 -20.09 -4.97
N ALA A 126 -14.60 -19.78 -4.16
CA ALA A 126 -14.15 -20.65 -3.06
C ALA A 126 -15.01 -20.55 -1.78
N GLY A 127 -16.11 -19.81 -1.81
CA GLY A 127 -17.07 -19.70 -0.71
C GLY A 127 -16.55 -18.86 0.49
N ARG A 128 -15.59 -17.96 0.27
CA ARG A 128 -15.10 -17.02 1.30
C ARG A 128 -15.89 -15.71 1.27
N ASN A 129 -16.19 -15.18 2.45
CA ASN A 129 -16.68 -13.80 2.58
C ASN A 129 -15.54 -12.82 2.33
N ILE A 130 -15.85 -11.62 1.85
CA ILE A 130 -14.83 -10.63 1.48
C ILE A 130 -15.11 -9.32 2.22
N LEU A 131 -14.07 -8.75 2.81
CA LEU A 131 -14.06 -7.40 3.34
C LEU A 131 -13.03 -6.59 2.54
N LEU A 132 -13.52 -5.89 1.53
CA LEU A 132 -12.73 -5.01 0.69
C LEU A 132 -12.62 -3.65 1.36
N ILE A 133 -11.45 -3.29 1.87
CA ILE A 133 -11.25 -2.05 2.61
C ILE A 133 -10.71 -0.95 1.70
N ASP A 134 -11.17 0.28 1.94
CA ASP A 134 -10.47 1.47 1.45
C ASP A 134 -9.36 1.81 2.44
N GLU A 135 -8.11 1.82 1.98
CA GLU A 135 -7.01 2.29 2.82
C GLU A 135 -7.18 3.79 3.13
N ARG A 136 -6.59 4.27 4.24
CA ARG A 136 -6.69 5.66 4.66
C ARG A 136 -6.45 6.63 3.50
N CYS A 137 -7.17 7.74 3.48
CA CYS A 137 -7.12 8.77 2.44
C CYS A 137 -7.64 8.35 1.06
N HIS A 138 -8.17 7.13 0.90
CA HIS A 138 -8.76 6.66 -0.35
C HIS A 138 -10.31 6.62 -0.26
N GLY A 139 -10.97 6.35 -1.38
CA GLY A 139 -12.44 6.22 -1.42
C GLY A 139 -13.25 7.49 -1.11
N GLY A 140 -12.65 8.68 -1.23
CA GLY A 140 -13.32 9.96 -0.96
C GLY A 140 -13.49 10.28 0.54
N ARG A 141 -12.62 9.74 1.38
CA ARG A 141 -12.74 9.78 2.84
C ARG A 141 -11.75 10.74 3.50
N GLU A 142 -11.76 10.72 4.84
CA GLU A 142 -10.99 11.66 5.66
C GLU A 142 -9.48 11.42 5.53
N GLY A 143 -8.72 12.47 5.77
CA GLY A 143 -7.28 12.47 5.69
C GLY A 143 -6.73 12.80 4.30
N HIS A 144 -5.42 13.06 4.26
CA HIS A 144 -4.69 13.39 3.04
C HIS A 144 -3.27 12.82 3.03
N THR A 145 -2.89 12.03 4.03
CA THR A 145 -1.52 11.51 4.18
C THR A 145 -1.49 10.01 4.02
N ILE A 146 -0.98 9.54 2.89
CA ILE A 146 -0.68 8.13 2.65
C ILE A 146 0.70 7.85 3.27
N THR A 147 0.82 6.82 4.12
CA THR A 147 2.03 6.57 4.89
C THR A 147 2.82 5.34 4.46
N PHE A 148 2.51 4.80 3.27
CA PHE A 148 3.17 3.62 2.71
C PHE A 148 3.14 2.42 3.68
N GLY A 149 1.98 2.12 4.22
CA GLY A 149 1.77 0.99 5.11
C GLY A 149 2.18 1.23 6.58
N ILE A 150 2.79 2.38 6.93
CA ILE A 150 3.23 2.63 8.31
C ILE A 150 2.06 2.78 9.28
N LEU A 151 1.06 3.59 8.96
CA LEU A 151 -0.17 3.71 9.74
C LEU A 151 -1.25 2.75 9.23
N GLU A 152 -1.29 2.50 7.94
CA GLU A 152 -2.22 1.58 7.29
C GLU A 152 -2.20 0.18 7.93
N ARG A 153 -1.03 -0.33 8.35
CA ARG A 153 -0.92 -1.62 9.07
C ARG A 153 -1.67 -1.64 10.42
N THR A 154 -1.86 -0.49 11.05
CA THR A 154 -2.66 -0.38 12.27
C THR A 154 -4.15 -0.33 11.93
N ASP A 155 -4.50 0.30 10.80
CA ASP A 155 -5.88 0.27 10.29
C ASP A 155 -6.32 -1.14 9.94
N VAL A 156 -5.44 -1.96 9.35
CA VAL A 156 -5.71 -3.40 9.10
C VAL A 156 -6.01 -4.14 10.39
N LEU A 157 -5.28 -3.88 11.49
CA LEU A 157 -5.60 -4.47 12.80
C LEU A 157 -6.99 -4.04 13.30
N ASN A 158 -7.36 -2.78 13.11
CA ASN A 158 -8.68 -2.29 13.48
C ASN A 158 -9.79 -2.97 12.65
N TRP A 159 -9.53 -3.25 11.37
CA TRP A 159 -10.43 -4.03 10.52
C TRP A 159 -10.53 -5.50 10.95
N ILE A 160 -9.43 -6.13 11.37
CA ILE A 160 -9.45 -7.48 11.94
C ILE A 160 -10.28 -7.50 13.23
N LYS A 161 -10.11 -6.51 14.11
CA LYS A 161 -10.91 -6.37 15.32
C LYS A 161 -12.40 -6.23 15.00
N TYR A 162 -12.75 -5.34 14.09
CA TYR A 162 -14.13 -5.17 13.61
C TYR A 162 -14.70 -6.49 13.07
N ALA A 163 -13.92 -7.23 12.27
CA ALA A 163 -14.34 -8.50 11.72
C ALA A 163 -14.62 -9.53 12.82
N ASN A 164 -13.77 -9.62 13.84
CA ASN A 164 -13.95 -10.53 14.99
C ASN A 164 -15.16 -10.13 15.85
N GLU A 165 -15.40 -8.85 16.07
CA GLU A 165 -16.57 -8.37 16.81
C GLU A 165 -17.87 -8.65 16.06
N ARG A 166 -17.86 -8.58 14.72
CA ARG A 166 -19.05 -8.74 13.90
C ARG A 166 -19.35 -10.18 13.52
N PHE A 167 -18.33 -10.94 13.13
CA PHE A 167 -18.49 -12.28 12.53
C PHE A 167 -18.00 -13.41 13.46
N GLY A 168 -17.50 -13.07 14.65
CA GLY A 168 -16.80 -14.02 15.51
C GLY A 168 -15.40 -14.35 14.99
N SER A 169 -14.73 -15.30 15.65
CA SER A 169 -13.36 -15.71 15.32
C SER A 169 -13.30 -16.64 14.09
N VAL A 170 -13.97 -16.28 12.99
CA VAL A 170 -13.81 -17.01 11.73
C VAL A 170 -12.37 -16.93 11.25
N PRO A 171 -11.85 -17.93 10.48
CA PRO A 171 -10.53 -17.83 9.88
C PRO A 171 -10.43 -16.61 8.96
N ILE A 172 -9.36 -15.85 9.08
CA ILE A 172 -9.10 -14.65 8.28
C ILE A 172 -7.86 -14.87 7.40
N ILE A 173 -7.97 -14.47 6.12
CA ILE A 173 -6.85 -14.28 5.20
C ILE A 173 -6.69 -12.77 4.99
N LEU A 174 -5.45 -12.27 5.03
CA LEU A 174 -5.15 -10.91 4.63
C LEU A 174 -4.55 -10.93 3.23
N SER A 175 -5.17 -10.24 2.31
CA SER A 175 -4.70 -10.11 0.93
C SER A 175 -4.35 -8.65 0.61
N GLY A 176 -3.24 -8.43 -0.08
CA GLY A 176 -2.83 -7.09 -0.47
C GLY A 176 -2.18 -7.06 -1.84
N VAL A 177 -2.35 -5.93 -2.54
CA VAL A 177 -1.68 -5.63 -3.82
C VAL A 177 -0.77 -4.43 -3.64
N SER A 178 0.49 -4.50 -4.10
CA SER A 178 1.44 -3.38 -4.09
C SER A 178 1.64 -2.79 -2.68
N MET A 179 1.25 -1.54 -2.44
CA MET A 179 1.28 -0.93 -1.11
C MET A 179 0.43 -1.73 -0.10
N GLY A 180 -0.75 -2.21 -0.50
CA GLY A 180 -1.58 -3.07 0.35
C GLY A 180 -0.89 -4.39 0.70
N ALA A 181 -0.12 -4.99 -0.22
CA ALA A 181 0.69 -6.16 0.03
C ALA A 181 1.79 -5.89 1.07
N ALA A 182 2.51 -4.78 0.93
CA ALA A 182 3.49 -4.36 1.94
C ALA A 182 2.82 -4.06 3.29
N THR A 183 1.61 -3.47 3.27
CA THR A 183 0.82 -3.18 4.47
C THR A 183 0.45 -4.46 5.24
N VAL A 184 -0.12 -5.47 4.56
CA VAL A 184 -0.49 -6.73 5.21
C VAL A 184 0.73 -7.50 5.73
N LEU A 185 1.86 -7.46 5.02
CA LEU A 185 3.12 -8.01 5.52
C LEU A 185 3.60 -7.28 6.78
N MET A 186 3.61 -5.94 6.79
CA MET A 186 4.01 -5.15 7.96
C MET A 186 3.05 -5.29 9.15
N THR A 187 1.78 -5.63 8.89
CA THR A 187 0.80 -5.92 9.94
C THR A 187 1.22 -7.15 10.76
N THR A 188 1.89 -8.14 10.15
CA THR A 188 2.30 -9.37 10.82
C THR A 188 3.33 -9.17 11.94
N ALA A 189 4.02 -8.04 11.99
CA ALA A 189 4.93 -7.67 13.09
C ALA A 189 4.19 -7.03 14.29
N LYS A 190 2.87 -6.98 14.26
CA LYS A 190 2.02 -6.51 15.34
C LYS A 190 1.44 -7.71 16.11
N ASP A 191 0.72 -7.40 17.19
CA ASP A 191 -0.05 -8.40 17.94
C ASP A 191 -1.32 -8.78 17.16
N ILE A 192 -1.14 -9.72 16.24
CA ILE A 192 -2.18 -10.16 15.30
C ILE A 192 -2.95 -11.35 15.88
N PRO A 193 -4.31 -11.37 15.83
CA PRO A 193 -5.10 -12.45 16.37
C PRO A 193 -4.83 -13.81 15.71
N GLU A 194 -4.91 -14.89 16.49
CA GLU A 194 -4.60 -16.26 16.05
C GLU A 194 -5.51 -16.79 14.93
N ASN A 195 -6.69 -16.20 14.73
CA ASN A 195 -7.58 -16.56 13.64
C ASN A 195 -7.17 -15.98 12.27
N VAL A 196 -6.13 -15.15 12.20
CA VAL A 196 -5.47 -14.80 10.93
C VAL A 196 -4.59 -15.98 10.53
N LYS A 197 -4.96 -16.66 9.44
CA LYS A 197 -4.38 -17.95 9.04
C LYS A 197 -3.41 -17.88 7.88
N GLY A 198 -3.47 -16.83 7.08
CA GLY A 198 -2.61 -16.69 5.90
C GLY A 198 -2.53 -15.26 5.42
N ILE A 199 -1.43 -14.96 4.73
CA ILE A 199 -1.20 -13.68 4.05
C ILE A 199 -1.00 -13.95 2.56
N ILE A 200 -1.66 -13.19 1.70
CA ILE A 200 -1.42 -13.14 0.26
C ILE A 200 -0.86 -11.76 -0.07
N ALA A 201 0.37 -11.70 -0.53
CA ALA A 201 1.06 -10.46 -0.88
C ALA A 201 1.42 -10.47 -2.37
N ASP A 202 0.75 -9.63 -3.13
CA ASP A 202 0.95 -9.48 -4.57
C ASP A 202 1.77 -8.23 -4.87
N CYS A 203 2.93 -8.38 -5.51
CA CYS A 203 3.90 -7.36 -5.92
C CYS A 203 4.27 -6.32 -4.83
N PRO A 204 4.60 -6.73 -3.58
CA PRO A 204 5.00 -5.81 -2.52
C PRO A 204 6.38 -5.21 -2.76
N TYR A 205 6.62 -4.00 -2.25
CA TYR A 205 7.98 -3.49 -2.05
C TYR A 205 8.57 -4.00 -0.73
N ASP A 206 9.89 -4.03 -0.65
CA ASP A 206 10.65 -4.54 0.51
C ASP A 206 10.76 -3.52 1.66
N ALA A 207 10.70 -2.22 1.35
CA ALA A 207 10.65 -1.14 2.34
C ALA A 207 10.03 0.14 1.75
N PRO A 208 9.24 0.90 2.55
CA PRO A 208 8.72 2.20 2.14
C PRO A 208 9.80 3.16 1.62
N SER A 209 10.97 3.14 2.27
CA SER A 209 12.11 3.96 1.86
C SER A 209 12.69 3.57 0.50
N ASN A 210 12.66 2.28 0.15
CA ASN A 210 13.25 1.78 -1.09
C ASN A 210 12.36 2.07 -2.30
N ILE A 211 11.03 1.86 -2.18
CA ILE A 211 10.12 2.21 -3.27
C ILE A 211 10.10 3.71 -3.55
N ILE A 212 10.15 4.57 -2.51
CA ILE A 212 10.23 6.02 -2.73
C ILE A 212 11.53 6.40 -3.46
N LYS A 213 12.68 5.80 -3.09
CA LYS A 213 13.94 6.04 -3.78
C LYS A 213 13.92 5.53 -5.23
N GLN A 214 13.28 4.38 -5.48
CA GLN A 214 13.09 3.82 -6.81
C GLN A 214 12.31 4.80 -7.69
N VAL A 215 11.14 5.24 -7.24
CA VAL A 215 10.30 6.19 -7.98
C VAL A 215 11.03 7.51 -8.23
N LEU A 216 11.71 8.07 -7.21
CA LEU A 216 12.49 9.30 -7.38
C LEU A 216 13.59 9.16 -8.43
N GLY A 217 14.30 8.04 -8.44
CA GLY A 217 15.45 7.83 -9.32
C GLY A 217 15.05 7.37 -10.71
N ALA A 218 14.33 6.26 -10.81
CA ALA A 218 14.00 5.62 -12.07
C ALA A 218 12.88 6.33 -12.84
N ASP A 219 11.78 6.67 -12.13
CA ASP A 219 10.60 7.21 -12.82
C ASP A 219 10.65 8.73 -12.96
N MET A 220 11.17 9.44 -11.94
CA MET A 220 11.20 10.90 -11.95
C MET A 220 12.55 11.51 -12.35
N GLY A 221 13.63 10.71 -12.48
CA GLY A 221 14.98 11.19 -12.79
C GLY A 221 15.55 12.19 -11.77
N MET A 222 15.09 12.17 -10.54
CA MET A 222 15.49 13.11 -9.49
C MET A 222 16.76 12.68 -8.78
N PRO A 223 17.59 13.63 -8.28
CA PRO A 223 18.79 13.30 -7.50
C PRO A 223 18.40 12.76 -6.11
N VAL A 224 18.23 11.44 -6.00
CA VAL A 224 17.74 10.72 -4.81
C VAL A 224 18.45 11.17 -3.52
N LYS A 225 19.78 11.32 -3.56
CA LYS A 225 20.58 11.71 -2.38
C LYS A 225 20.20 13.09 -1.81
N LEU A 226 19.66 13.98 -2.64
CA LEU A 226 19.27 15.34 -2.24
C LEU A 226 17.77 15.39 -1.87
N VAL A 227 16.92 14.72 -2.63
CA VAL A 227 15.46 14.83 -2.50
C VAL A 227 14.89 13.91 -1.41
N TYR A 228 15.38 12.66 -1.31
CA TYR A 228 14.88 11.70 -0.33
C TYR A 228 14.95 12.18 1.13
N PRO A 229 16.05 12.81 1.62
CA PRO A 229 16.07 13.37 2.98
C PRO A 229 14.99 14.42 3.25
N LEU A 230 14.67 15.26 2.25
CA LEU A 230 13.59 16.25 2.37
C LEU A 230 12.22 15.59 2.48
N ILE A 231 11.97 14.54 1.68
CA ILE A 231 10.75 13.74 1.77
C ILE A 231 10.61 13.09 3.14
N LYS A 232 11.66 12.41 3.61
CA LYS A 232 11.65 11.73 4.90
C LYS A 232 11.37 12.70 6.05
N MET A 233 12.11 13.81 6.10
CA MET A 233 11.92 14.85 7.12
C MET A 233 10.55 15.53 6.98
N GLY A 234 10.06 15.74 5.76
CA GLY A 234 8.73 16.26 5.47
C GLY A 234 7.63 15.33 6.00
N GLY A 235 7.76 14.01 5.81
CA GLY A 235 6.89 13.00 6.38
C GLY A 235 6.84 13.05 7.90
N MET A 236 7.99 13.16 8.55
CA MET A 236 8.08 13.29 10.02
C MET A 236 7.42 14.58 10.53
N LEU A 237 7.66 15.70 9.88
CA LEU A 237 7.22 17.02 10.35
C LEU A 237 5.72 17.27 10.06
N TYR A 238 5.28 17.02 8.83
CA TYR A 238 3.93 17.34 8.37
C TYR A 238 3.00 16.12 8.36
N GLY A 239 3.53 14.94 8.05
CA GLY A 239 2.78 13.69 8.06
C GLY A 239 2.71 13.01 9.43
N LYS A 240 3.57 13.43 10.38
CA LYS A 240 3.65 12.93 11.77
C LYS A 240 3.93 11.43 11.87
N PHE A 241 4.64 10.86 10.91
CA PHE A 241 5.06 9.46 10.92
C PHE A 241 6.53 9.30 10.56
N ASN A 242 7.13 8.19 10.99
CA ASN A 242 8.48 7.81 10.61
C ASN A 242 8.46 6.74 9.53
N LEU A 243 8.97 7.03 8.36
CA LEU A 243 9.00 6.12 7.21
C LEU A 243 9.80 4.83 7.47
N ASP A 244 10.75 4.86 8.42
CA ASP A 244 11.56 3.69 8.80
C ASP A 244 10.97 2.92 10.00
N ALA A 245 9.75 3.23 10.44
CA ALA A 245 9.14 2.58 11.60
C ALA A 245 8.78 1.11 11.36
N ALA A 246 8.65 0.70 10.11
CA ALA A 246 8.42 -0.68 9.70
C ALA A 246 8.81 -0.90 8.24
N ASN A 247 9.09 -2.15 7.90
CA ASN A 247 9.25 -2.63 6.52
C ASN A 247 8.85 -4.11 6.44
N PRO A 248 8.45 -4.61 5.25
CA PRO A 248 8.11 -6.01 5.04
C PRO A 248 9.22 -7.00 5.39
N VAL A 249 10.47 -6.70 5.03
CA VAL A 249 11.63 -7.59 5.28
C VAL A 249 11.81 -7.93 6.75
N ASP A 250 11.64 -6.94 7.64
CA ASP A 250 11.77 -7.16 9.07
C ASP A 250 10.50 -7.77 9.68
N ALA A 251 9.35 -7.48 9.10
CA ALA A 251 8.07 -8.02 9.56
C ALA A 251 7.98 -9.54 9.33
N VAL A 252 8.36 -10.03 8.14
CA VAL A 252 8.27 -11.47 7.82
C VAL A 252 9.18 -12.35 8.69
N LYS A 253 10.27 -11.81 9.22
CA LYS A 253 11.14 -12.52 10.17
C LYS A 253 10.43 -12.85 11.49
N GLN A 254 9.49 -12.00 11.90
CA GLN A 254 8.84 -12.07 13.21
C GLN A 254 7.57 -12.91 13.22
N THR A 255 6.89 -13.03 12.08
CA THR A 255 5.61 -13.76 11.98
C THR A 255 5.80 -15.27 11.94
N GLN A 256 4.76 -16.01 12.34
CA GLN A 256 4.61 -17.46 12.13
C GLN A 256 3.47 -17.76 11.14
N ILE A 257 2.79 -16.72 10.64
CA ILE A 257 1.68 -16.88 9.71
C ILE A 257 2.24 -17.26 8.32
N PRO A 258 1.71 -18.30 7.66
CA PRO A 258 2.11 -18.65 6.30
C PRO A 258 1.87 -17.49 5.32
N ILE A 259 2.80 -17.27 4.42
CA ILE A 259 2.76 -16.19 3.42
C ILE A 259 2.82 -16.79 2.02
N LEU A 260 1.88 -16.38 1.17
CA LEU A 260 1.95 -16.51 -0.28
C LEU A 260 2.45 -15.18 -0.85
N LEU A 261 3.59 -15.19 -1.49
CA LEU A 261 4.20 -14.05 -2.17
C LEU A 261 4.14 -14.29 -3.67
N ILE A 262 3.55 -13.35 -4.42
CA ILE A 262 3.45 -13.44 -5.88
C ILE A 262 4.04 -12.16 -6.47
N HIS A 263 4.83 -12.27 -7.56
CA HIS A 263 5.38 -11.09 -8.24
C HIS A 263 5.65 -11.39 -9.71
N GLY A 264 5.35 -10.43 -10.58
CA GLY A 264 5.69 -10.50 -11.98
C GLY A 264 7.15 -10.12 -12.24
N ASP A 265 7.83 -10.84 -13.12
CA ASP A 265 9.25 -10.57 -13.41
C ASP A 265 9.49 -9.43 -14.41
N ASP A 266 8.44 -8.88 -15.03
CA ASP A 266 8.51 -7.63 -15.84
C ASP A 266 7.92 -6.41 -15.10
N ASP A 267 7.84 -6.48 -13.76
CA ASP A 267 7.43 -5.35 -12.93
C ASP A 267 8.54 -4.30 -12.87
N ARG A 268 8.33 -3.19 -13.58
CA ARG A 268 9.29 -2.08 -13.68
C ARG A 268 9.01 -0.98 -12.65
N PHE A 269 7.83 -0.99 -12.02
CA PHE A 269 7.44 -0.01 -11.02
C PHE A 269 7.89 -0.41 -9.62
N VAL A 270 7.54 -1.64 -9.19
CA VAL A 270 8.10 -2.27 -8.00
C VAL A 270 9.04 -3.39 -8.46
N PRO A 271 10.37 -3.19 -8.47
CA PRO A 271 11.30 -4.18 -8.96
C PRO A 271 11.13 -5.55 -8.32
N TYR A 272 11.13 -6.61 -9.12
CA TYR A 272 11.01 -8.01 -8.70
C TYR A 272 11.98 -8.39 -7.58
N GLU A 273 13.17 -7.78 -7.58
CA GLU A 273 14.20 -7.95 -6.55
C GLU A 273 13.72 -7.60 -5.15
N MET A 274 12.73 -6.70 -5.02
CA MET A 274 12.16 -6.36 -3.72
C MET A 274 11.42 -7.55 -3.10
N SER A 275 10.69 -8.34 -3.89
CA SER A 275 10.12 -9.61 -3.40
C SER A 275 11.17 -10.67 -3.15
N CYS A 276 12.23 -10.73 -3.93
CA CYS A 276 13.38 -11.61 -3.64
C CYS A 276 14.00 -11.28 -2.27
N ASN A 277 14.12 -10.00 -1.91
CA ASN A 277 14.62 -9.56 -0.60
C ASN A 277 13.69 -9.98 0.55
N ILE A 278 12.37 -9.88 0.35
CA ILE A 278 11.37 -10.33 1.33
C ILE A 278 11.46 -11.86 1.51
N TYR A 279 11.50 -12.61 0.41
CA TYR A 279 11.62 -14.07 0.44
C TYR A 279 12.89 -14.52 1.14
N ALA A 280 14.04 -13.92 0.81
CA ALA A 280 15.33 -14.24 1.41
C ALA A 280 15.38 -14.00 2.93
N ALA A 281 14.50 -13.15 3.46
CA ALA A 281 14.44 -12.85 4.89
C ALA A 281 13.74 -13.94 5.73
N ALA A 282 12.83 -14.73 5.13
CA ALA A 282 12.10 -15.80 5.81
C ALA A 282 11.63 -16.90 4.83
N PRO A 283 12.55 -17.60 4.13
CA PRO A 283 12.18 -18.53 3.06
C PRO A 283 11.35 -19.74 3.55
N GLU A 284 11.46 -20.08 4.82
CA GLU A 284 10.73 -21.20 5.42
C GLU A 284 9.23 -20.89 5.68
N LYS A 285 8.85 -19.62 5.63
CA LYS A 285 7.48 -19.15 5.88
C LYS A 285 6.76 -18.67 4.63
N ILE A 286 7.51 -18.46 3.55
CA ILE A 286 7.04 -17.82 2.34
C ILE A 286 7.01 -18.80 1.18
N GLU A 287 5.84 -19.03 0.62
CA GLU A 287 5.66 -19.68 -0.68
C GLU A 287 5.75 -18.59 -1.76
N PHE A 288 6.84 -18.54 -2.52
CA PHE A 288 7.08 -17.48 -3.51
C PHE A 288 6.84 -18.00 -4.93
N HIS A 289 6.01 -17.29 -5.68
CA HIS A 289 5.69 -17.58 -7.07
C HIS A 289 5.97 -16.39 -7.97
N THR A 290 6.59 -16.65 -9.11
CA THR A 290 6.83 -15.67 -10.17
C THR A 290 5.83 -15.86 -11.29
N ILE A 291 5.18 -14.78 -11.70
CA ILE A 291 4.35 -14.77 -12.93
C ILE A 291 5.17 -14.16 -14.06
N HIS A 292 5.57 -15.01 -14.99
CA HIS A 292 6.45 -14.60 -16.08
C HIS A 292 5.78 -13.62 -17.03
N GLY A 293 6.49 -12.51 -17.33
CA GLY A 293 6.04 -11.46 -18.22
C GLY A 293 5.01 -10.51 -17.62
N ALA A 294 4.58 -10.71 -16.37
CA ALA A 294 3.64 -9.82 -15.71
C ALA A 294 4.33 -8.54 -15.22
N GLY A 295 3.72 -7.40 -15.52
CA GLY A 295 4.07 -6.09 -14.96
C GLY A 295 3.41 -5.84 -13.62
N HIS A 296 3.51 -4.59 -13.12
CA HIS A 296 3.00 -4.20 -11.82
C HIS A 296 1.49 -4.41 -11.68
N ALA A 297 1.08 -5.17 -10.67
CA ALA A 297 -0.32 -5.52 -10.37
C ALA A 297 -1.07 -6.22 -11.53
N MET A 298 -0.31 -6.87 -12.44
CA MET A 298 -0.86 -7.55 -13.63
C MET A 298 -0.80 -9.08 -13.52
N ASN A 299 -0.42 -9.64 -12.37
CA ASN A 299 -0.22 -11.08 -12.20
C ASN A 299 -1.45 -11.91 -12.57
N TYR A 300 -2.64 -11.53 -12.08
CA TYR A 300 -3.89 -12.22 -12.39
C TYR A 300 -4.24 -12.16 -13.87
N VAL A 301 -4.19 -10.98 -14.50
CA VAL A 301 -4.64 -10.82 -15.89
C VAL A 301 -3.65 -11.39 -16.91
N THR A 302 -2.36 -11.49 -16.55
CA THR A 302 -1.32 -12.08 -17.39
C THR A 302 -1.43 -13.61 -17.42
N ALA A 303 -1.71 -14.23 -16.27
CA ALA A 303 -1.81 -15.68 -16.13
C ALA A 303 -2.96 -16.10 -15.20
N PRO A 304 -4.23 -15.90 -15.59
CA PRO A 304 -5.38 -16.04 -14.70
C PRO A 304 -5.54 -17.46 -14.14
N GLU A 305 -5.33 -18.49 -14.96
CA GLU A 305 -5.44 -19.89 -14.52
C GLU A 305 -4.34 -20.28 -13.52
N GLU A 306 -3.09 -19.87 -13.81
CA GLU A 306 -1.95 -20.14 -12.93
C GLU A 306 -2.10 -19.41 -11.60
N TYR A 307 -2.42 -18.12 -11.65
CA TYR A 307 -2.66 -17.30 -10.47
C TYR A 307 -3.78 -17.88 -9.59
N THR A 308 -4.91 -18.21 -10.20
CA THR A 308 -6.04 -18.85 -9.52
C THR A 308 -5.64 -20.16 -8.84
N ARG A 309 -4.93 -21.03 -9.55
CA ARG A 309 -4.43 -22.31 -9.00
C ARG A 309 -3.50 -22.12 -7.80
N ILE A 310 -2.59 -21.14 -7.88
CA ILE A 310 -1.65 -20.81 -6.79
C ILE A 310 -2.43 -20.34 -5.57
N VAL A 311 -3.33 -19.37 -5.73
CA VAL A 311 -4.14 -18.80 -4.64
C VAL A 311 -5.04 -19.87 -4.01
N HIS A 312 -5.73 -20.69 -4.81
CA HIS A 312 -6.57 -21.78 -4.29
C HIS A 312 -5.77 -22.78 -3.45
N LYS A 313 -4.65 -23.27 -3.97
CA LYS A 313 -3.81 -24.24 -3.25
C LYS A 313 -3.34 -23.70 -1.91
N PHE A 314 -2.94 -22.42 -1.86
CA PHE A 314 -2.53 -21.79 -0.61
C PHE A 314 -3.70 -21.64 0.36
N THR A 315 -4.84 -21.09 -0.10
CA THR A 315 -5.99 -20.79 0.77
C THR A 315 -6.64 -22.06 1.30
N GLU A 316 -6.79 -23.12 0.50
CA GLU A 316 -7.24 -24.44 0.96
C GLU A 316 -6.36 -25.00 2.10
N ARG A 317 -5.05 -24.81 2.02
CA ARG A 317 -4.12 -25.27 3.06
C ARG A 317 -4.27 -24.51 4.39
N VAL A 318 -4.59 -23.22 4.35
CA VAL A 318 -4.58 -22.38 5.55
C VAL A 318 -5.96 -22.22 6.20
N VAL A 319 -7.06 -22.37 5.45
CA VAL A 319 -8.43 -22.20 5.97
C VAL A 319 -9.41 -23.30 5.54
N GLY A 320 -8.94 -24.29 4.76
CA GLY A 320 -9.75 -25.42 4.28
C GLY A 320 -10.08 -26.48 5.32
#